data_2f564a5da26f818fd827119ad253ada6
#
_entry.id   2f564a5da26f818fd827119ad253ada6
#
_cell.length_a   1.000
_cell.length_b   1.000
_cell.length_c   1.000
_cell.angle_alpha   90.00
_cell.angle_beta   90.00
_cell.angle_gamma   90.00
#
_symmetry.space_group_name_H-M   'P 1'
#
loop_
_entity.id
_entity.type
_entity.pdbx_description
1 polymer ?
#
loop_
_entity_poly.entity_id
_entity_poly.type
_entity_poly.pdbx_seq_one_letter_code
_entity_poly.pdbx_strand_id
1 'polypeptide(L)'
;TRGKTEMWYALDSDADAKLYNGLKKQITSDQYKAMVENDTIVDALAQYDVKEGDVFFIPAGRIHAIGKGCFVAEIQQTSDVTYRIYDFKRKDKDGNYRELHTKEAAECIDYTVLDNYKTEYTLAKDERTTVVECDYFTTSLFDVDNGVELDYTNLDSFVILICVKGEGTIEDCNGESMSLQTGDTILVPATETRLKVTGNVRFLETH
;
A
#
# COMPACT_ATOMS: atom_id res chain seq x y z
N THR A 1 10.94 -17.95 -6.38
CA THR A 1 10.92 -16.47 -6.21
C THR A 1 9.78 -16.11 -5.26
N ARG A 2 10.01 -15.16 -4.35
CA ARG A 2 8.97 -14.64 -3.46
C ARG A 2 8.10 -13.68 -4.26
N GLY A 3 6.78 -13.71 -4.02
CA GLY A 3 5.86 -12.74 -4.57
C GLY A 3 6.09 -11.33 -3.99
N LYS A 4 5.38 -10.35 -4.50
CA LYS A 4 5.36 -8.97 -4.00
C LYS A 4 3.95 -8.66 -3.51
N THR A 5 3.61 -9.15 -2.32
CA THR A 5 2.37 -8.74 -1.63
C THR A 5 2.58 -7.36 -1.04
N GLU A 6 1.64 -6.46 -1.26
CA GLU A 6 1.75 -5.07 -0.86
C GLU A 6 0.41 -4.48 -0.45
N MET A 7 0.44 -3.31 0.14
CA MET A 7 -0.71 -2.45 0.34
C MET A 7 -0.38 -1.01 -0.02
N TRP A 8 -1.39 -0.28 -0.45
CA TRP A 8 -1.31 1.16 -0.66
C TRP A 8 -2.25 1.90 0.28
N TYR A 9 -1.73 2.94 0.91
CA TYR A 9 -2.51 3.94 1.64
C TYR A 9 -2.44 5.26 0.87
N ALA A 10 -3.57 5.80 0.46
CA ALA A 10 -3.62 7.08 -0.25
C ALA A 10 -3.39 8.25 0.71
N LEU A 11 -2.28 8.95 0.51
CA LEU A 11 -1.90 10.15 1.27
C LEU A 11 -2.62 11.39 0.75
N ASP A 12 -2.72 11.49 -0.58
CA ASP A 12 -3.35 12.59 -1.29
C ASP A 12 -3.70 12.17 -2.73
N SER A 13 -4.56 12.93 -3.39
CA SER A 13 -4.91 12.69 -4.78
C SER A 13 -5.44 13.93 -5.48
N ASP A 14 -5.14 14.07 -6.77
CA ASP A 14 -5.83 15.03 -7.63
C ASP A 14 -7.33 14.67 -7.75
N ALA A 15 -8.18 15.63 -8.09
CA ALA A 15 -9.64 15.45 -8.11
C ALA A 15 -10.12 14.34 -9.07
N ASP A 16 -9.35 14.03 -10.11
CA ASP A 16 -9.65 13.03 -11.13
C ASP A 16 -8.67 11.84 -11.09
N ALA A 17 -7.89 11.74 -10.02
CA ALA A 17 -6.91 10.66 -9.84
C ALA A 17 -7.60 9.29 -9.74
N LYS A 18 -7.04 8.32 -10.45
CA LYS A 18 -7.55 6.96 -10.48
C LYS A 18 -6.41 5.96 -10.34
N LEU A 19 -6.71 4.83 -9.74
CA LEU A 19 -5.83 3.67 -9.77
C LEU A 19 -6.57 2.43 -10.28
N TYR A 20 -5.81 1.42 -10.63
CA TYR A 20 -6.34 0.11 -11.03
C TYR A 20 -5.95 -0.93 -9.97
N ASN A 21 -6.90 -1.75 -9.56
CA ASN A 21 -6.63 -2.87 -8.65
C ASN A 21 -7.60 -4.02 -8.94
N GLY A 22 -7.06 -5.11 -9.50
CA GLY A 22 -7.80 -6.32 -9.85
C GLY A 22 -8.58 -6.24 -11.16
N LEU A 23 -9.36 -7.28 -11.41
CA LEU A 23 -10.18 -7.46 -12.61
C LEU A 23 -11.65 -7.10 -12.32
N LYS A 24 -12.30 -6.35 -13.22
CA LYS A 24 -13.75 -6.09 -13.14
C LYS A 24 -14.60 -7.10 -13.89
N LYS A 25 -13.99 -8.02 -14.62
CA LYS A 25 -14.65 -9.10 -15.34
C LYS A 25 -13.75 -10.32 -15.42
N GLN A 26 -14.36 -11.50 -15.43
CA GLN A 26 -13.64 -12.77 -15.60
C GLN A 26 -13.00 -12.83 -16.97
N ILE A 27 -11.71 -13.13 -17.02
CA ILE A 27 -10.95 -13.42 -18.25
C ILE A 27 -10.08 -14.65 -18.05
N THR A 28 -9.74 -15.34 -19.13
CA THR A 28 -8.77 -16.43 -19.12
C THR A 28 -7.36 -15.91 -19.43
N SER A 29 -6.35 -16.75 -19.18
CA SER A 29 -4.95 -16.46 -19.54
C SER A 29 -4.78 -16.13 -21.03
N ASP A 30 -5.48 -16.85 -21.92
CA ASP A 30 -5.40 -16.58 -23.37
C ASP A 30 -6.12 -15.28 -23.74
N GLN A 31 -7.25 -14.96 -23.11
CA GLN A 31 -7.91 -13.66 -23.27
C GLN A 31 -7.03 -12.52 -22.77
N TYR A 32 -6.35 -12.69 -21.63
CA TYR A 32 -5.38 -11.72 -21.12
C TYR A 32 -4.29 -11.42 -22.16
N LYS A 33 -3.63 -12.47 -22.72
CA LYS A 33 -2.59 -12.31 -23.74
C LYS A 33 -3.11 -11.55 -24.96
N ALA A 34 -4.27 -11.94 -25.47
CA ALA A 34 -4.92 -11.28 -26.62
C ALA A 34 -5.26 -9.81 -26.30
N MET A 35 -5.73 -9.50 -25.08
CA MET A 35 -6.04 -8.13 -24.67
C MET A 35 -4.79 -7.26 -24.53
N VAL A 36 -3.66 -7.82 -24.06
CA VAL A 36 -2.37 -7.09 -24.04
C VAL A 36 -1.90 -6.81 -25.47
N GLU A 37 -1.95 -7.80 -26.37
CA GLU A 37 -1.55 -7.65 -27.77
C GLU A 37 -2.39 -6.60 -28.51
N ASN A 38 -3.68 -6.52 -28.21
CA ASN A 38 -4.63 -5.58 -28.83
C ASN A 38 -4.79 -4.26 -28.06
N ASP A 39 -3.98 -4.00 -27.01
CA ASP A 39 -4.05 -2.79 -26.18
C ASP A 39 -5.39 -2.57 -25.46
N THR A 40 -6.12 -3.63 -25.17
CA THR A 40 -7.46 -3.57 -24.54
C THR A 40 -7.49 -4.08 -23.09
N ILE A 41 -6.34 -4.43 -22.51
CA ILE A 41 -6.28 -4.99 -21.15
C ILE A 41 -6.90 -4.07 -20.10
N VAL A 42 -6.79 -2.76 -20.26
CA VAL A 42 -7.39 -1.77 -19.36
C VAL A 42 -8.91 -1.92 -19.26
N ASP A 43 -9.57 -2.41 -20.34
CA ASP A 43 -11.02 -2.67 -20.34
C ASP A 43 -11.44 -3.84 -19.45
N ALA A 44 -10.50 -4.62 -18.96
CA ALA A 44 -10.74 -5.70 -18.01
C ALA A 44 -10.43 -5.33 -16.56
N LEU A 45 -9.74 -4.20 -16.31
CA LEU A 45 -9.30 -3.79 -14.98
C LEU A 45 -10.37 -3.05 -14.20
N ALA A 46 -10.45 -3.32 -12.90
CA ALA A 46 -11.23 -2.52 -11.97
C ALA A 46 -10.49 -1.21 -11.69
N GLN A 47 -11.20 -0.10 -11.82
CA GLN A 47 -10.68 1.26 -11.66
C GLN A 47 -11.39 1.94 -10.50
N TYR A 48 -10.63 2.67 -9.70
CA TYR A 48 -11.11 3.38 -8.52
C TYR A 48 -10.76 4.85 -8.57
N ASP A 49 -11.71 5.71 -8.24
CA ASP A 49 -11.42 7.08 -7.84
C ASP A 49 -10.72 7.02 -6.48
N VAL A 50 -9.66 7.83 -6.31
CA VAL A 50 -8.80 7.80 -5.13
C VAL A 50 -9.00 9.05 -4.30
N LYS A 51 -9.07 8.89 -2.99
CA LYS A 51 -9.09 9.98 -2.02
C LYS A 51 -8.20 9.67 -0.82
N GLU A 52 -7.79 10.71 -0.09
CA GLU A 52 -7.03 10.56 1.16
C GLU A 52 -7.69 9.52 2.09
N GLY A 53 -6.90 8.60 2.61
CA GLY A 53 -7.34 7.54 3.50
C GLY A 53 -7.81 6.25 2.81
N ASP A 54 -7.87 6.20 1.49
CA ASP A 54 -8.20 4.96 0.81
C ASP A 54 -7.08 3.92 0.98
N VAL A 55 -7.47 2.68 1.25
CA VAL A 55 -6.55 1.55 1.42
C VAL A 55 -6.84 0.47 0.40
N PHE A 56 -5.80 -0.06 -0.20
CA PHE A 56 -5.87 -1.19 -1.14
C PHE A 56 -4.88 -2.26 -0.74
N PHE A 57 -5.37 -3.47 -0.47
CA PHE A 57 -4.52 -4.65 -0.28
C PHE A 57 -4.31 -5.36 -1.61
N ILE A 58 -3.07 -5.64 -1.93
CA ILE A 58 -2.63 -6.15 -3.24
C ILE A 58 -1.78 -7.40 -3.03
N PRO A 59 -2.38 -8.59 -2.92
CA PRO A 59 -1.62 -9.83 -2.86
C PRO A 59 -0.85 -10.07 -4.17
N ALA A 60 0.25 -10.81 -4.08
CA ALA A 60 1.04 -11.20 -5.24
C ALA A 60 0.16 -11.84 -6.33
N GLY A 61 0.38 -11.47 -7.58
CA GLY A 61 -0.42 -11.91 -8.74
C GLY A 61 -1.60 -11.01 -9.07
N ARG A 62 -1.98 -10.08 -8.21
CA ARG A 62 -3.06 -9.13 -8.53
C ARG A 62 -2.58 -8.04 -9.48
N ILE A 63 -3.31 -7.84 -10.57
CA ILE A 63 -3.02 -6.76 -11.52
C ILE A 63 -3.35 -5.43 -10.88
N HIS A 64 -2.40 -4.50 -10.90
CA HIS A 64 -2.57 -3.17 -10.32
C HIS A 64 -1.75 -2.11 -11.05
N ALA A 65 -2.15 -0.86 -10.94
CA ALA A 65 -1.37 0.28 -11.41
C ALA A 65 -1.80 1.57 -10.71
N ILE A 66 -0.82 2.37 -10.29
CA ILE A 66 -1.03 3.73 -9.81
C ILE A 66 -1.25 4.65 -11.01
N GLY A 67 -2.35 5.39 -11.03
CA GLY A 67 -2.62 6.40 -12.04
C GLY A 67 -1.98 7.74 -11.72
N LYS A 68 -2.05 8.64 -12.67
CA LYS A 68 -1.57 10.02 -12.49
C LYS A 68 -2.37 10.71 -11.38
N GLY A 69 -1.69 11.52 -10.59
CA GLY A 69 -2.28 12.32 -9.51
C GLY A 69 -2.53 11.56 -8.21
N CYS A 70 -2.18 10.28 -8.11
CA CYS A 70 -2.22 9.54 -6.86
C CYS A 70 -0.89 9.69 -6.11
N PHE A 71 -0.97 10.00 -4.81
CA PHE A 71 0.17 9.98 -3.90
C PHE A 71 -0.10 8.95 -2.79
N VAL A 72 0.70 7.90 -2.73
CA VAL A 72 0.46 6.74 -1.87
C VAL A 72 1.69 6.39 -1.03
N ALA A 73 1.47 5.87 0.17
CA ALA A 73 2.44 5.08 0.90
C ALA A 73 2.26 3.61 0.51
N GLU A 74 3.34 2.98 0.06
CA GLU A 74 3.37 1.57 -0.30
C GLU A 74 4.13 0.79 0.78
N ILE A 75 3.50 -0.21 1.39
CA ILE A 75 4.10 -1.18 2.28
C ILE A 75 4.08 -2.53 1.58
N GLN A 76 5.24 -3.21 1.51
CA GLN A 76 5.38 -4.45 0.74
C GLN A 76 6.34 -5.44 1.39
N GLN A 77 6.20 -6.72 1.01
CA GLN A 77 7.27 -7.70 1.27
C GLN A 77 8.57 -7.25 0.59
N THR A 78 9.71 -7.67 1.15
CA THR A 78 11.01 -7.51 0.50
C THR A 78 11.08 -8.37 -0.78
N SER A 79 10.67 -7.78 -1.89
CA SER A 79 10.72 -8.37 -3.23
C SER A 79 10.84 -7.25 -4.28
N ASP A 80 11.65 -7.50 -5.29
CA ASP A 80 11.83 -6.61 -6.45
C ASP A 80 11.23 -7.18 -7.75
N VAL A 81 10.54 -8.31 -7.65
CA VAL A 81 9.95 -8.99 -8.81
C VAL A 81 8.68 -8.26 -9.27
N THR A 82 8.79 -7.60 -10.40
CA THR A 82 7.66 -6.92 -11.05
C THR A 82 7.50 -7.41 -12.48
N TYR A 83 6.33 -7.96 -12.82
CA TYR A 83 5.97 -8.26 -14.20
C TYR A 83 5.15 -7.12 -14.78
N ARG A 84 5.74 -6.41 -15.73
CA ARG A 84 5.05 -5.33 -16.44
C ARG A 84 4.15 -5.91 -17.50
N ILE A 85 2.84 -5.75 -17.34
CA ILE A 85 1.83 -6.30 -18.24
C ILE A 85 1.36 -5.28 -19.28
N TYR A 86 1.42 -4.00 -18.96
CA TYR A 86 1.04 -2.89 -19.83
C TYR A 86 1.72 -1.60 -19.36
N ASP A 87 2.10 -0.73 -20.25
CA ASP A 87 2.79 0.52 -19.93
C ASP A 87 2.19 1.76 -20.60
N PHE A 88 0.93 1.70 -20.98
CA PHE A 88 0.21 2.83 -21.62
C PHE A 88 0.97 3.42 -22.83
N LYS A 89 1.74 2.59 -23.54
CA LYS A 89 2.58 2.97 -24.68
C LYS A 89 3.57 4.11 -24.37
N ARG A 90 3.99 4.23 -23.11
CA ARG A 90 5.00 5.21 -22.74
C ARG A 90 6.35 4.83 -23.32
N LYS A 91 7.05 5.84 -23.84
CA LYS A 91 8.41 5.70 -24.30
C LYS A 91 9.38 6.31 -23.28
N ASP A 92 10.55 5.71 -23.19
CA ASP A 92 11.66 6.28 -22.44
C ASP A 92 12.24 7.52 -23.16
N LYS A 93 13.28 8.13 -22.57
CA LYS A 93 13.96 9.30 -23.14
C LYS A 93 14.63 9.03 -24.51
N ASP A 94 14.89 7.76 -24.82
CA ASP A 94 15.52 7.32 -26.06
C ASP A 94 14.48 6.86 -27.12
N GLY A 95 13.19 6.98 -26.80
CA GLY A 95 12.07 6.66 -27.67
C GLY A 95 11.67 5.17 -27.69
N ASN A 96 12.22 4.35 -26.81
CA ASN A 96 11.94 2.92 -26.70
C ASN A 96 10.77 2.63 -25.77
N TYR A 97 10.04 1.55 -26.05
CA TYR A 97 9.05 1.00 -25.12
C TYR A 97 9.74 0.15 -24.08
N ARG A 98 9.22 0.18 -22.84
CA ARG A 98 9.68 -0.73 -21.80
C ARG A 98 9.23 -2.16 -22.12
N GLU A 99 10.07 -3.13 -21.77
CA GLU A 99 9.77 -4.55 -21.93
C GLU A 99 8.50 -4.95 -21.15
N LEU A 100 7.67 -5.75 -21.79
CA LEU A 100 6.48 -6.37 -21.19
C LEU A 100 6.75 -7.86 -20.92
N HIS A 101 6.26 -8.34 -19.80
CA HIS A 101 6.44 -9.73 -19.33
C HIS A 101 5.13 -10.52 -19.49
N THR A 102 4.52 -10.47 -20.69
CA THR A 102 3.18 -10.98 -20.94
C THR A 102 3.04 -12.47 -20.66
N LYS A 103 4.06 -13.27 -21.00
CA LYS A 103 4.03 -14.75 -20.84
C LYS A 103 4.17 -15.13 -19.37
N GLU A 104 5.16 -14.57 -18.69
CA GLU A 104 5.45 -14.80 -17.28
C GLU A 104 4.28 -14.36 -16.41
N ALA A 105 3.74 -13.18 -16.70
CA ALA A 105 2.58 -12.65 -16.00
C ALA A 105 1.34 -13.54 -16.18
N ALA A 106 1.12 -14.07 -17.37
CA ALA A 106 -0.02 -14.95 -17.65
C ALA A 106 -0.08 -16.20 -16.75
N GLU A 107 1.07 -16.66 -16.23
CA GLU A 107 1.19 -17.79 -15.32
C GLU A 107 1.04 -17.39 -13.85
N CYS A 108 1.23 -16.11 -13.52
CA CYS A 108 1.26 -15.59 -12.14
C CYS A 108 0.01 -14.80 -11.77
N ILE A 109 -0.76 -14.31 -12.75
CA ILE A 109 -1.95 -13.49 -12.49
C ILE A 109 -2.99 -14.29 -11.71
N ASP A 110 -3.50 -13.67 -10.64
CA ASP A 110 -4.74 -14.07 -9.99
C ASP A 110 -5.93 -13.56 -10.82
N TYR A 111 -6.59 -14.47 -11.52
CA TYR A 111 -7.75 -14.16 -12.38
C TYR A 111 -9.08 -14.08 -11.59
N THR A 112 -9.05 -14.18 -10.26
CA THR A 112 -10.25 -14.04 -9.44
C THR A 112 -10.81 -12.63 -9.54
N VAL A 113 -12.11 -12.52 -9.72
CA VAL A 113 -12.84 -11.25 -9.70
C VAL A 113 -13.51 -11.07 -8.35
N LEU A 114 -13.25 -9.95 -7.69
CA LEU A 114 -13.90 -9.55 -6.44
C LEU A 114 -14.90 -8.43 -6.70
N ASP A 115 -15.92 -8.34 -5.85
CA ASP A 115 -16.91 -7.26 -5.92
C ASP A 115 -16.31 -5.90 -5.55
N ASN A 116 -15.33 -5.89 -4.64
CA ASN A 116 -14.58 -4.71 -4.22
C ASN A 116 -13.14 -5.08 -3.88
N TYR A 117 -12.19 -4.25 -4.31
CA TYR A 117 -10.76 -4.40 -4.01
C TYR A 117 -10.25 -3.34 -3.02
N LYS A 118 -11.10 -2.41 -2.63
CA LYS A 118 -10.79 -1.41 -1.62
C LYS A 118 -11.01 -1.99 -0.23
N THR A 119 -10.09 -1.77 0.67
CA THR A 119 -10.22 -2.17 2.06
C THR A 119 -11.18 -1.24 2.79
N GLU A 120 -12.24 -1.78 3.36
CA GLU A 120 -13.19 -1.03 4.19
C GLU A 120 -12.71 -1.07 5.65
N TYR A 121 -12.67 0.11 6.29
CA TYR A 121 -12.32 0.24 7.70
C TYR A 121 -13.01 1.46 8.32
N THR A 122 -13.12 1.47 9.64
CA THR A 122 -13.61 2.61 10.41
C THR A 122 -12.49 3.10 11.33
N LEU A 123 -12.02 4.31 11.07
CA LEU A 123 -10.94 4.91 11.85
C LEU A 123 -11.48 5.43 13.19
N ALA A 124 -10.90 4.94 14.28
CA ALA A 124 -11.17 5.44 15.63
C ALA A 124 -10.07 6.44 16.05
N LYS A 125 -10.43 7.40 16.91
CA LYS A 125 -9.48 8.34 17.50
C LYS A 125 -8.76 7.71 18.69
N ASP A 126 -7.46 7.97 18.77
CA ASP A 126 -6.58 7.51 19.85
C ASP A 126 -6.58 5.97 20.05
N GLU A 127 -6.91 5.23 19.01
CA GLU A 127 -6.97 3.77 19.01
C GLU A 127 -6.30 3.16 17.78
N ARG A 128 -5.84 1.91 17.93
CA ARG A 128 -5.29 1.13 16.80
C ARG A 128 -6.40 0.67 15.89
N THR A 129 -6.33 1.04 14.62
CA THR A 129 -7.22 0.53 13.56
C THR A 129 -6.40 -0.30 12.58
N THR A 130 -6.48 -1.63 12.67
CA THR A 130 -5.79 -2.51 11.71
C THR A 130 -6.46 -2.39 10.36
N VAL A 131 -5.69 -2.05 9.32
CA VAL A 131 -6.16 -1.84 7.96
C VAL A 131 -5.76 -2.97 7.01
N VAL A 132 -4.62 -3.63 7.25
CA VAL A 132 -4.19 -4.84 6.53
C VAL A 132 -3.48 -5.77 7.50
N GLU A 133 -3.81 -7.06 7.43
CA GLU A 133 -3.10 -8.14 8.11
C GLU A 133 -2.92 -9.30 7.13
N CYS A 134 -1.67 -9.76 6.96
CA CYS A 134 -1.33 -10.87 6.09
C CYS A 134 -0.09 -11.62 6.62
N ASP A 135 0.31 -12.70 5.95
CA ASP A 135 1.47 -13.52 6.35
C ASP A 135 2.82 -12.78 6.33
N TYR A 136 2.87 -11.56 5.81
CA TYR A 136 4.12 -10.84 5.55
C TYR A 136 4.27 -9.56 6.34
N PHE A 137 3.16 -8.92 6.68
CA PHE A 137 3.12 -7.70 7.49
C PHE A 137 1.72 -7.47 8.04
N THR A 138 1.66 -6.77 9.16
CA THR A 138 0.45 -6.16 9.70
C THR A 138 0.61 -4.66 9.65
N THR A 139 -0.38 -3.94 9.12
CA THR A 139 -0.39 -2.47 9.11
C THR A 139 -1.64 -1.95 9.79
N SER A 140 -1.43 -1.05 10.73
CA SER A 140 -2.49 -0.33 11.46
C SER A 140 -2.37 1.17 11.23
N LEU A 141 -3.48 1.87 11.32
CA LEU A 141 -3.58 3.32 11.24
C LEU A 141 -3.98 3.88 12.60
N PHE A 142 -3.33 4.95 13.00
CA PHE A 142 -3.64 5.75 14.18
C PHE A 142 -4.01 7.17 13.78
N ASP A 143 -5.01 7.73 14.44
CA ASP A 143 -5.43 9.13 14.31
C ASP A 143 -5.50 9.72 15.73
N VAL A 144 -4.41 10.37 16.14
CA VAL A 144 -4.15 10.76 17.54
C VAL A 144 -4.53 12.23 17.74
N ASP A 145 -5.29 12.49 18.79
CA ASP A 145 -5.63 13.82 19.30
C ASP A 145 -5.21 14.02 20.76
N ASN A 146 -5.43 13.00 21.62
CA ASN A 146 -5.15 13.09 23.06
C ASN A 146 -3.88 12.35 23.48
N GLY A 147 -3.48 11.39 22.67
CA GLY A 147 -2.32 10.55 22.91
C GLY A 147 -2.66 9.06 22.94
N VAL A 148 -1.69 8.23 22.57
CA VAL A 148 -1.81 6.78 22.56
C VAL A 148 -0.55 6.15 23.12
N GLU A 149 -0.72 5.06 23.88
CA GLU A 149 0.35 4.19 24.31
C GLU A 149 0.44 2.98 23.37
N LEU A 150 1.63 2.74 22.84
CA LEU A 150 1.94 1.62 21.98
C LEU A 150 2.69 0.58 22.79
N ASP A 151 2.15 -0.63 22.89
CA ASP A 151 2.77 -1.75 23.63
C ASP A 151 3.16 -2.86 22.65
N TYR A 152 4.45 -3.09 22.51
CA TYR A 152 5.09 -4.09 21.68
C TYR A 152 5.74 -5.23 22.48
N THR A 153 5.42 -5.35 23.78
CA THR A 153 6.06 -6.34 24.70
C THR A 153 5.98 -7.78 24.17
N ASN A 154 4.94 -8.11 23.41
CA ASN A 154 4.72 -9.45 22.87
C ASN A 154 5.07 -9.57 21.39
N LEU A 155 5.66 -8.53 20.80
CA LEU A 155 6.04 -8.50 19.38
C LEU A 155 7.53 -8.83 19.23
N ASP A 156 7.85 -9.97 18.59
CA ASP A 156 9.23 -10.36 18.25
C ASP A 156 9.61 -9.83 16.86
N SER A 157 9.52 -8.50 16.70
CA SER A 157 9.87 -7.80 15.46
C SER A 157 10.19 -6.33 15.75
N PHE A 158 10.83 -5.68 14.78
CA PHE A 158 10.87 -4.23 14.73
C PHE A 158 9.49 -3.68 14.28
N VAL A 159 9.24 -2.40 14.51
CA VAL A 159 8.08 -1.67 14.01
C VAL A 159 8.54 -0.46 13.20
N ILE A 160 7.82 -0.14 12.14
CA ILE A 160 8.02 1.08 11.38
C ILE A 160 6.80 1.97 11.57
N LEU A 161 7.04 3.22 11.99
CA LEU A 161 6.03 4.27 12.06
C LEU A 161 6.22 5.22 10.89
N ILE A 162 5.16 5.47 10.12
CA ILE A 162 5.17 6.38 8.97
C ILE A 162 4.15 7.47 9.22
N CYS A 163 4.62 8.70 9.47
CA CYS A 163 3.73 9.84 9.69
C CYS A 163 3.11 10.29 8.37
N VAL A 164 1.80 10.15 8.26
CA VAL A 164 1.04 10.48 7.06
C VAL A 164 0.37 11.85 7.12
N LYS A 165 0.16 12.39 8.35
CA LYS A 165 -0.47 13.72 8.52
C LYS A 165 -0.22 14.30 9.89
N GLY A 166 0.01 15.62 9.96
CA GLY A 166 0.11 16.38 11.22
C GLY A 166 1.49 16.30 11.86
N GLU A 167 1.53 16.56 13.15
CA GLU A 167 2.74 16.57 13.96
C GLU A 167 2.48 16.09 15.39
N GLY A 168 3.48 15.47 15.99
CA GLY A 168 3.42 14.95 17.33
C GLY A 168 4.79 14.71 17.94
N THR A 169 4.79 14.04 19.07
CA THR A 169 6.01 13.62 19.80
C THR A 169 5.89 12.16 20.14
N ILE A 170 6.96 11.41 19.91
CA ILE A 170 7.14 10.05 20.40
C ILE A 170 8.06 10.11 21.61
N GLU A 171 7.67 9.44 22.70
CA GLU A 171 8.44 9.29 23.94
C GLU A 171 8.65 7.80 24.21
N ASP A 172 9.89 7.42 24.55
CA ASP A 172 10.24 6.06 24.93
C ASP A 172 10.02 5.80 26.44
N CYS A 173 10.27 4.56 26.90
CA CYS A 173 10.13 4.18 28.30
C CYS A 173 11.14 4.84 29.25
N ASN A 174 12.20 5.49 28.74
CA ASN A 174 13.21 6.22 29.50
C ASN A 174 12.89 7.72 29.61
N GLY A 175 11.83 8.19 28.92
CA GLY A 175 11.47 9.60 28.84
C GLY A 175 12.24 10.39 27.77
N GLU A 176 13.01 9.71 26.92
CA GLU A 176 13.61 10.32 25.76
C GLU A 176 12.54 10.56 24.68
N SER A 177 12.57 11.72 24.08
CA SER A 177 11.53 12.09 23.13
C SER A 177 12.08 12.62 21.82
N MET A 178 11.32 12.41 20.72
CA MET A 178 11.60 12.95 19.40
C MET A 178 10.32 13.43 18.73
N SER A 179 10.49 14.38 17.78
CA SER A 179 9.37 14.83 16.95
C SER A 179 8.96 13.77 15.93
N LEU A 180 7.69 13.75 15.60
CA LEU A 180 7.09 12.98 14.50
C LEU A 180 6.26 13.94 13.66
N GLN A 181 6.61 14.13 12.39
CA GLN A 181 5.90 15.04 11.49
C GLN A 181 5.64 14.40 10.12
N THR A 182 4.68 14.93 9.39
CA THR A 182 4.31 14.42 8.05
C THR A 182 5.54 14.20 7.18
N GLY A 183 5.69 12.96 6.67
CA GLY A 183 6.80 12.51 5.85
C GLY A 183 7.91 11.77 6.61
N ASP A 184 7.91 11.80 7.94
CA ASP A 184 8.87 11.05 8.74
C ASP A 184 8.56 9.55 8.70
N THR A 185 9.64 8.77 8.66
CA THR A 185 9.61 7.32 8.83
C THR A 185 10.59 6.93 9.92
N ILE A 186 10.09 6.28 10.96
CA ILE A 186 10.84 5.92 12.16
C ILE A 186 10.88 4.41 12.29
N LEU A 187 12.08 3.86 12.45
CA LEU A 187 12.30 2.45 12.78
C LEU A 187 12.38 2.32 14.31
N VAL A 188 11.47 1.56 14.89
CA VAL A 188 11.46 1.17 16.30
C VAL A 188 12.07 -0.23 16.39
N PRO A 189 13.24 -0.39 17.04
CA PRO A 189 13.87 -1.70 17.17
C PRO A 189 13.08 -2.60 18.14
N ALA A 190 13.20 -3.93 17.98
CA ALA A 190 12.49 -4.91 18.84
C ALA A 190 12.86 -4.81 20.34
N THR A 191 13.93 -4.09 20.68
CA THR A 191 14.32 -3.82 22.08
C THR A 191 13.50 -2.71 22.73
N GLU A 192 12.83 -1.87 21.94
CA GLU A 192 11.94 -0.82 22.42
C GLU A 192 10.50 -1.34 22.42
N THR A 193 10.00 -1.63 23.63
CA THR A 193 8.72 -2.34 23.78
C THR A 193 7.54 -1.44 24.11
N ARG A 194 7.77 -0.17 24.42
CA ARG A 194 6.70 0.77 24.78
C ARG A 194 7.04 2.17 24.33
N LEU A 195 6.10 2.78 23.65
CA LEU A 195 6.16 4.17 23.21
C LEU A 195 4.88 4.90 23.58
N LYS A 196 4.99 6.19 23.79
CA LYS A 196 3.85 7.09 23.90
C LYS A 196 3.89 8.09 22.76
N VAL A 197 2.79 8.22 22.03
CA VAL A 197 2.65 9.22 20.97
C VAL A 197 1.61 10.24 21.39
N THR A 198 1.97 11.53 21.30
CA THR A 198 1.08 12.66 21.62
C THR A 198 1.10 13.68 20.50
N GLY A 199 0.09 14.55 20.46
CA GLY A 199 -0.05 15.60 19.44
C GLY A 199 -1.22 15.31 18.50
N ASN A 200 -1.40 16.15 17.49
CA ASN A 200 -2.40 15.94 16.44
C ASN A 200 -1.73 15.32 15.22
N VAL A 201 -1.66 14.00 15.22
CA VAL A 201 -0.86 13.25 14.25
C VAL A 201 -1.56 11.98 13.79
N ARG A 202 -1.45 11.69 12.48
CA ARG A 202 -1.89 10.43 11.89
C ARG A 202 -0.68 9.68 11.35
N PHE A 203 -0.56 8.41 11.71
CA PHE A 203 0.56 7.58 11.27
C PHE A 203 0.14 6.14 10.99
N LEU A 204 0.86 5.50 10.07
CA LEU A 204 0.82 4.06 9.88
C LEU A 204 1.85 3.40 10.80
N GLU A 205 1.47 2.29 11.40
CA GLU A 205 2.31 1.37 12.15
C GLU A 205 2.38 0.06 11.37
N THR A 206 3.58 -0.43 11.07
CA THR A 206 3.73 -1.71 10.37
C THR A 206 4.85 -2.56 10.96
N HIS A 207 4.63 -3.87 10.99
CA HIS A 207 5.58 -4.88 11.43
C HIS A 207 5.42 -6.19 10.67
#